data_378385c7d43acc4daaff77a71bd8d292
#
_entry.id   378385c7d43acc4daaff77a71bd8d292
#
_cell.length_a   1.000
_cell.length_b   1.000
_cell.length_c   1.000
_cell.angle_alpha   90.00
_cell.angle_beta   90.00
_cell.angle_gamma   90.00
#
_symmetry.space_group_name_H-M   'P 1'
#
loop_
_entity.id
_entity.type
_entity.pdbx_description
1 polymer ?
#
loop_
_entity_poly.entity_id
_entity_poly.type
_entity_poly.pdbx_seq_one_letter_code
_entity_poly.pdbx_strand_id
1 'polypeptide(L)'
;MMMRRQLLLDYIASVWTRPMDDRHDCARFADGWYQRVRGESLMPFTYRSPARGLARLRKMGFADHVAYLASRLEECPVALGQVGDIAALPGTEYPALGIVQGEGIYAPLPEGKIVMPLTDAVRMFRL
;
A
#
# COMPACT_ATOMS: atom_id res chain seq x y z
N MET A 1 20.23 4.02 14.26
CA MET A 1 19.17 3.39 13.42
C MET A 1 17.93 4.27 13.41
N MET A 2 17.40 4.57 12.24
CA MET A 2 16.15 5.33 12.13
C MET A 2 14.98 4.45 12.55
N MET A 3 14.13 4.96 13.42
CA MET A 3 12.92 4.25 13.83
C MET A 3 11.91 4.20 12.69
N ARG A 4 11.13 3.12 12.63
CA ARG A 4 10.15 2.92 11.57
C ARG A 4 9.17 4.09 11.45
N ARG A 5 8.71 4.62 12.58
CA ARG A 5 7.79 5.78 12.60
C ARG A 5 8.41 6.99 11.89
N GLN A 6 9.66 7.31 12.19
CA GLN A 6 10.34 8.44 11.56
C GLN A 6 10.55 8.20 10.05
N LEU A 7 10.95 6.99 9.70
CA LEU A 7 11.10 6.61 8.30
C LEU A 7 9.77 6.76 7.53
N LEU A 8 8.66 6.34 8.15
CA LEU A 8 7.34 6.48 7.56
C LEU A 8 6.95 7.95 7.40
N LEU A 9 7.17 8.77 8.42
CA LEU A 9 6.86 10.20 8.34
C LEU A 9 7.63 10.87 7.20
N ASP A 10 8.90 10.53 7.03
CA ASP A 10 9.72 11.06 5.94
C ASP A 10 9.18 10.62 4.57
N TYR A 11 8.78 9.35 4.44
CA TYR A 11 8.18 8.87 3.21
C TYR A 11 6.87 9.59 2.91
N ILE A 12 5.97 9.65 3.89
CA ILE A 12 4.66 10.29 3.71
C ILE A 12 4.81 11.76 3.34
N ALA A 13 5.73 12.49 3.99
CA ALA A 13 6.00 13.89 3.64
C ALA A 13 6.41 14.03 2.18
N SER A 14 7.17 13.07 1.65
CA SER A 14 7.64 13.12 0.25
C SER A 14 6.53 12.89 -0.78
N VAL A 15 5.40 12.29 -0.39
CA VAL A 15 4.32 11.95 -1.32
C VAL A 15 2.96 12.53 -0.94
N TRP A 16 2.88 13.29 0.17
CA TRP A 16 1.61 13.72 0.77
C TRP A 16 0.69 14.41 -0.23
N THR A 17 1.20 15.37 -0.98
CA THR A 17 0.42 16.16 -1.92
C THR A 17 0.40 15.58 -3.33
N ARG A 18 1.12 14.49 -3.57
CA ARG A 18 1.16 13.88 -4.90
C ARG A 18 -0.19 13.25 -5.23
N PRO A 19 -0.89 13.71 -6.28
CA PRO A 19 -2.17 13.13 -6.64
C PRO A 19 -2.01 11.73 -7.22
N MET A 20 -3.08 10.94 -7.18
CA MET A 20 -3.12 9.65 -7.86
C MET A 20 -3.26 9.85 -9.36
N ASP A 21 -2.48 9.11 -10.13
CA ASP A 21 -2.51 9.10 -11.60
C ASP A 21 -1.97 7.75 -12.08
N ASP A 22 -1.74 7.62 -13.39
CA ASP A 22 -1.21 6.37 -13.97
C ASP A 22 0.20 6.03 -13.49
N ARG A 23 0.91 6.97 -12.87
CA ARG A 23 2.28 6.78 -12.34
C ARG A 23 2.35 6.72 -10.83
N HIS A 24 1.26 7.04 -10.14
CA HIS A 24 1.20 7.03 -8.69
C HIS A 24 -0.18 6.54 -8.24
N ASP A 25 -0.32 5.25 -8.13
CA ASP A 25 -1.52 4.59 -7.63
C ASP A 25 -1.29 4.01 -6.24
N CYS A 26 -2.28 3.37 -5.66
CA CYS A 26 -2.17 2.82 -4.31
C CYS A 26 -1.11 1.71 -4.22
N ALA A 27 -0.93 0.92 -5.28
CA ALA A 27 0.09 -0.12 -5.29
C ALA A 27 1.50 0.49 -5.31
N ARG A 28 1.73 1.53 -6.08
CA ARG A 28 3.01 2.24 -6.09
C ARG A 28 3.24 3.00 -4.78
N PHE A 29 2.19 3.53 -4.18
CA PHE A 29 2.29 4.16 -2.87
C PHE A 29 2.78 3.16 -1.81
N ALA A 30 2.20 1.97 -1.77
CA ALA A 30 2.63 0.91 -0.86
C ALA A 30 4.04 0.40 -1.21
N ASP A 31 4.34 0.25 -2.51
CA ASP A 31 5.65 -0.20 -2.97
C ASP A 31 6.76 0.80 -2.62
N GLY A 32 6.50 2.09 -2.75
CA GLY A 32 7.47 3.12 -2.36
C GLY A 32 7.85 3.02 -0.89
N TRP A 33 6.88 2.74 -0.02
CA TRP A 33 7.15 2.48 1.38
C TRP A 33 7.94 1.19 1.58
N TYR A 34 7.55 0.12 0.90
CA TYR A 34 8.27 -1.16 0.97
C TYR A 34 9.75 -0.98 0.58
N GLN A 35 10.02 -0.20 -0.46
CA GLN A 35 11.39 0.09 -0.89
C GLN A 35 12.20 0.82 0.19
N ARG A 36 11.58 1.75 0.93
CA ARG A 36 12.24 2.43 2.04
C ARG A 36 12.63 1.47 3.15
N VAL A 37 11.80 0.47 3.41
CA VAL A 37 12.02 -0.50 4.51
C VAL A 37 12.95 -1.62 4.08
N ARG A 38 12.76 -2.18 2.87
CA ARG A 38 13.43 -3.40 2.42
C ARG A 38 14.54 -3.17 1.40
N GLY A 39 14.62 -2.00 0.81
CA GLY A 39 15.64 -1.69 -0.19
C GLY A 39 15.40 -2.31 -1.57
N GLU A 40 14.25 -2.91 -1.79
CA GLU A 40 13.88 -3.54 -3.06
C GLU A 40 12.41 -3.31 -3.37
N SER A 41 12.00 -3.52 -4.62
CA SER A 41 10.61 -3.35 -5.01
C SER A 41 9.77 -4.56 -4.56
N LEU A 42 8.57 -4.29 -4.04
CA LEU A 42 7.58 -5.31 -3.75
C LEU A 42 6.91 -5.79 -5.04
N MET A 43 6.59 -4.84 -5.95
CA MET A 43 5.91 -5.17 -7.20
C MET A 43 6.83 -6.00 -8.11
N PRO A 44 6.30 -7.07 -8.74
CA PRO A 44 7.12 -8.02 -9.52
C PRO A 44 7.51 -7.49 -10.89
N PHE A 45 6.99 -6.32 -11.29
CA PHE A 45 7.23 -5.73 -12.60
C PHE A 45 6.88 -4.23 -12.55
N THR A 46 7.33 -3.49 -13.57
CA THR A 46 6.86 -2.12 -13.79
C THR A 46 5.66 -2.13 -14.74
N TYR A 47 4.80 -1.12 -14.62
CA TYR A 47 3.60 -1.02 -15.44
C TYR A 47 3.27 0.45 -15.72
N ARG A 48 2.57 0.70 -16.84
CA ARG A 48 2.26 2.07 -17.28
C ARG A 48 0.96 2.62 -16.71
N SER A 49 0.01 1.74 -16.39
CA SER A 49 -1.28 2.14 -15.83
C SER A 49 -1.78 1.07 -14.86
N PRO A 50 -2.66 1.44 -13.91
CA PRO A 50 -3.23 0.45 -13.00
C PRO A 50 -3.92 -0.71 -13.72
N ALA A 51 -4.66 -0.43 -14.80
CA ALA A 51 -5.33 -1.48 -15.56
C ALA A 51 -4.35 -2.48 -16.18
N ARG A 52 -3.22 -2.01 -16.70
CA ARG A 52 -2.19 -2.88 -17.27
C ARG A 52 -1.49 -3.71 -16.20
N GLY A 53 -1.22 -3.10 -15.05
CA GLY A 53 -0.65 -3.81 -13.90
C GLY A 53 -1.56 -4.92 -13.42
N LEU A 54 -2.85 -4.63 -13.27
CA LEU A 54 -3.84 -5.62 -12.85
C LEU A 54 -3.96 -6.76 -13.86
N ALA A 55 -4.01 -6.45 -15.16
CA ALA A 55 -4.07 -7.47 -16.20
C ALA A 55 -2.86 -8.41 -16.14
N ARG A 56 -1.68 -7.86 -15.88
CA ARG A 56 -0.46 -8.65 -15.78
C ARG A 56 -0.45 -9.55 -14.53
N LEU A 57 -0.93 -9.04 -13.39
CA LEU A 57 -1.09 -9.87 -12.19
C LEU A 57 -2.04 -11.03 -12.43
N ARG A 58 -3.14 -10.80 -13.13
CA ARG A 58 -4.10 -11.86 -13.45
C ARG A 58 -3.50 -12.92 -14.35
N LYS A 59 -2.65 -12.55 -15.29
CA LYS A 59 -1.90 -13.52 -16.10
C LYS A 59 -0.93 -14.35 -15.26
N MET A 60 -0.42 -13.80 -14.17
CA MET A 60 0.45 -14.51 -13.23
C MET A 60 -0.32 -15.40 -12.26
N GLY A 61 -1.66 -15.37 -12.28
CA GLY A 61 -2.50 -16.19 -11.42
C GLY A 61 -3.05 -15.49 -10.20
N PHE A 62 -2.87 -14.16 -10.08
CA PHE A 62 -3.40 -13.39 -8.95
C PHE A 62 -4.66 -12.64 -9.36
N ALA A 63 -5.70 -12.71 -8.52
CA ALA A 63 -6.96 -12.01 -8.79
C ALA A 63 -6.76 -10.48 -8.82
N ASP A 64 -5.90 -9.96 -7.94
CA ASP A 64 -5.59 -8.54 -7.82
C ASP A 64 -4.26 -8.34 -7.06
N HIS A 65 -3.93 -7.08 -6.80
CA HIS A 65 -2.70 -6.74 -6.07
C HIS A 65 -2.75 -7.16 -4.60
N VAL A 66 -3.92 -7.28 -3.99
CA VAL A 66 -4.04 -7.77 -2.60
C VAL A 66 -3.73 -9.26 -2.53
N ALA A 67 -4.20 -10.04 -3.50
CA ALA A 67 -3.85 -11.46 -3.60
C ALA A 67 -2.33 -11.63 -3.78
N TYR A 68 -1.71 -10.75 -4.56
CA TYR A 68 -0.25 -10.76 -4.72
C TYR A 68 0.46 -10.45 -3.40
N LEU A 69 0.01 -9.42 -2.66
CA LEU A 69 0.56 -9.10 -1.33
C LEU A 69 0.45 -10.29 -0.38
N ALA A 70 -0.68 -10.97 -0.37
CA ALA A 70 -0.88 -12.13 0.48
C ALA A 70 0.10 -13.28 0.17
N SER A 71 0.62 -13.33 -1.05
CA SER A 71 1.63 -14.31 -1.44
C SER A 71 3.05 -13.92 -0.99
N ARG A 72 3.26 -12.64 -0.67
CA ARG A 72 4.59 -12.09 -0.38
C ARG A 72 4.79 -11.70 1.08
N LEU A 73 3.73 -11.32 1.78
CA LEU A 73 3.80 -10.79 3.13
C LEU A 73 2.94 -11.64 4.08
N GLU A 74 3.33 -11.67 5.35
CA GLU A 74 2.55 -12.32 6.39
C GLU A 74 1.30 -11.50 6.67
N GLU A 75 0.13 -12.14 6.61
CA GLU A 75 -1.13 -11.51 6.97
C GLU A 75 -1.36 -11.62 8.48
N CYS A 76 -1.93 -10.57 9.09
CA CYS A 76 -2.28 -10.56 10.50
C CYS A 76 -3.71 -10.00 10.68
N PRO A 77 -4.32 -10.20 11.86
CA PRO A 77 -5.60 -9.55 12.16
C PRO A 77 -5.49 -8.02 12.06
N VAL A 78 -6.54 -7.38 11.54
CA VAL A 78 -6.57 -5.93 11.36
C VAL A 78 -6.26 -5.20 12.67
N ALA A 79 -6.84 -5.65 13.79
CA ALA A 79 -6.64 -5.02 15.09
C ALA A 79 -5.19 -5.05 15.57
N LEU A 80 -4.35 -5.91 15.01
CA LEU A 80 -2.93 -6.03 15.37
C LEU A 80 -2.00 -5.27 14.42
N GLY A 81 -2.54 -4.48 13.49
CA GLY A 81 -1.74 -3.66 12.59
C GLY A 81 -0.87 -2.67 13.36
N GLN A 82 0.40 -2.61 12.98
CA GLN A 82 1.40 -1.74 13.59
C GLN A 82 1.90 -0.72 12.57
N VAL A 83 2.53 0.34 13.07
CA VAL A 83 3.11 1.38 12.22
C VAL A 83 3.94 0.77 11.09
N GLY A 84 3.59 1.13 9.87
CA GLY A 84 4.30 0.66 8.68
C GLY A 84 3.72 -0.60 8.04
N ASP A 85 2.75 -1.27 8.67
CA ASP A 85 2.07 -2.39 8.03
C ASP A 85 1.21 -1.89 6.86
N ILE A 86 0.96 -2.76 5.90
CA ILE A 86 0.16 -2.42 4.71
C ILE A 86 -1.26 -2.93 4.91
N ALA A 87 -2.22 -2.01 4.78
CA ALA A 87 -3.65 -2.29 4.93
C ALA A 87 -4.32 -2.37 3.58
N ALA A 88 -5.23 -3.33 3.41
CA ALA A 88 -6.17 -3.35 2.31
C ALA A 88 -7.47 -2.66 2.75
N LEU A 89 -7.94 -1.73 1.92
CA LEU A 89 -9.13 -0.92 2.17
C LEU A 89 -10.17 -1.22 1.09
N PRO A 90 -11.47 -1.06 1.39
CA PRO A 90 -12.49 -1.17 0.35
C PRO A 90 -12.23 -0.17 -0.78
N GLY A 91 -12.41 -0.62 -2.02
CA GLY A 91 -12.32 0.22 -3.21
C GLY A 91 -13.55 0.06 -4.08
N THR A 92 -13.67 0.87 -5.14
CA THR A 92 -14.84 0.82 -6.03
C THR A 92 -14.82 -0.41 -6.94
N GLU A 93 -13.70 -0.66 -7.62
CA GLU A 93 -13.55 -1.80 -8.54
C GLU A 93 -12.69 -2.90 -7.93
N TYR A 94 -11.70 -2.52 -7.13
CA TYR A 94 -10.77 -3.42 -6.44
C TYR A 94 -10.29 -2.74 -5.16
N PRO A 95 -9.76 -3.51 -4.20
CA PRO A 95 -9.30 -2.93 -2.93
C PRO A 95 -8.20 -1.89 -3.14
N ALA A 96 -8.20 -0.87 -2.29
CA ALA A 96 -7.12 0.10 -2.21
C ALA A 96 -6.10 -0.35 -1.17
N LEU A 97 -4.88 0.19 -1.24
CA LEU A 97 -3.83 -0.07 -0.26
C LEU A 97 -3.50 1.21 0.50
N GLY A 98 -3.24 1.06 1.79
CA GLY A 98 -2.80 2.13 2.67
C GLY A 98 -1.68 1.65 3.57
N ILE A 99 -1.11 2.56 4.35
CA ILE A 99 -0.01 2.29 5.26
C ILE A 99 -0.43 2.68 6.66
N VAL A 100 -0.29 1.77 7.63
CA VAL A 100 -0.69 2.01 9.01
C VAL A 100 0.17 3.10 9.63
N GLN A 101 -0.49 4.12 10.16
CA GLN A 101 0.13 5.25 10.85
C GLN A 101 0.27 4.97 12.36
N GLY A 102 -0.61 4.14 12.88
CA GLY A 102 -0.78 3.82 14.30
C GLY A 102 -2.25 3.50 14.51
N GLU A 103 -3.04 4.47 14.95
CA GLU A 103 -4.50 4.32 15.07
C GLU A 103 -5.21 4.55 13.74
N GLY A 104 -4.54 5.13 12.76
CA GLY A 104 -5.07 5.42 11.46
C GLY A 104 -4.25 4.77 10.34
N ILE A 105 -4.73 5.00 9.11
CA ILE A 105 -4.11 4.49 7.89
C ILE A 105 -3.93 5.66 6.93
N TYR A 106 -2.70 5.86 6.47
CA TYR A 106 -2.46 6.76 5.35
C TYR A 106 -3.00 6.12 4.08
N ALA A 107 -3.97 6.76 3.44
CA ALA A 107 -4.61 6.25 2.25
C ALA A 107 -4.53 7.26 1.11
N PRO A 108 -4.27 6.80 -0.12
CA PRO A 108 -4.26 7.70 -1.28
C PRO A 108 -5.69 7.98 -1.75
N LEU A 109 -5.92 9.24 -2.13
CA LEU A 109 -7.13 9.67 -2.83
C LEU A 109 -6.72 10.28 -4.17
N PRO A 110 -7.65 10.49 -5.10
CA PRO A 110 -7.32 11.10 -6.39
C PRO A 110 -6.55 12.43 -6.26
N GLU A 111 -6.88 13.25 -5.28
CA GLU A 111 -6.30 14.58 -5.08
C GLU A 111 -5.14 14.62 -4.07
N GLY A 112 -4.78 13.49 -3.44
CA GLY A 112 -3.70 13.47 -2.44
C GLY A 112 -3.85 12.33 -1.46
N LYS A 113 -3.52 12.58 -0.20
CA LYS A 113 -3.55 11.55 0.85
C LYS A 113 -4.49 11.97 1.98
N ILE A 114 -5.01 10.98 2.69
CA ILE A 114 -5.91 11.15 3.83
C ILE A 114 -5.54 10.13 4.90
N VAL A 115 -5.92 10.40 6.15
CA VAL A 115 -5.82 9.42 7.23
C VAL A 115 -7.20 8.82 7.47
N MET A 116 -7.32 7.50 7.37
CA MET A 116 -8.56 6.77 7.61
C MET A 116 -8.45 5.98 8.91
N PRO A 117 -9.58 5.65 9.57
CA PRO A 117 -9.54 4.81 10.78
C PRO A 117 -8.99 3.41 10.47
N LEU A 118 -8.24 2.84 11.41
CA LEU A 118 -7.72 1.48 11.29
C LEU A 118 -8.86 0.47 11.06
N THR A 119 -10.01 0.72 11.67
CA THR A 119 -11.20 -0.15 11.55
C THR A 119 -11.78 -0.22 10.14
N ASP A 120 -11.39 0.68 9.24
CA ASP A 120 -11.82 0.62 7.84
C ASP A 120 -11.06 -0.43 7.03
N ALA A 121 -9.94 -0.94 7.55
CA ALA A 121 -9.19 -1.99 6.86
C ALA A 121 -9.96 -3.31 6.84
N VAL A 122 -9.86 -4.03 5.74
CA VAL A 122 -10.46 -5.37 5.58
C VAL A 122 -9.42 -6.47 5.68
N ARG A 123 -8.15 -6.17 5.40
CA ARG A 123 -7.02 -7.09 5.56
C ARG A 123 -5.79 -6.29 5.99
N MET A 124 -4.83 -6.97 6.63
CA MET A 124 -3.61 -6.34 7.14
C MET A 124 -2.41 -7.24 6.87
N PHE A 125 -1.32 -6.65 6.37
CA PHE A 125 -0.09 -7.37 6.04
C PHE A 125 1.10 -6.76 6.77
N ARG A 126 1.89 -7.61 7.41
CA ARG A 126 3.08 -7.18 8.15
C ARG A 126 4.21 -6.81 7.21
N LEU A 127 4.90 -5.76 7.56
CA LEU A 127 6.11 -5.29 6.88
C LEU A 127 7.26 -5.00 7.92
#